data_1ab302fd9610b8964b8a56f42b1e5e58
#
_entry.id   1ab302fd9610b8964b8a56f42b1e5e58
#
_cell.length_a   1.000
_cell.length_b   1.000
_cell.length_c   1.000
_cell.angle_alpha   90.00
_cell.angle_beta   90.00
_cell.angle_gamma   90.00
#
_symmetry.space_group_name_H-M   'P 1'
#
loop_
_entity.id
_entity.type
_entity.pdbx_description
1 polymer ?
#
loop_
_entity_poly.entity_id
_entity_poly.type
_entity_poly.pdbx_seq_one_letter_code
_entity_poly.pdbx_strand_id
1 'polypeptide(L)'
;MELEQEKEPPLPNWVGYDYPLACRMLKQTDAFHLYPVMKKSAMNLSGFIGWAKYATGWNYKQVTKFVRDHVNSEFPRFHLIFTIGYEVVGFGSLAPMPNGRDIQVSLWTAKAHQGRGIGNWITHTLEWYAFYVFGYDNVYYQYDSRNKLSGKIPQRRGYKLSHTFDAEKDGILASGYWFSFKLKKPDGIPPGFIDTGILNNWDGVTFPWKCLI
;
A
#
# COMPACT_ATOMS: atom_id res chain seq x y z
N MET A 1 6.48 22.12 -34.13
CA MET A 1 6.97 21.82 -32.77
C MET A 1 6.16 20.64 -32.29
N GLU A 2 6.66 19.45 -32.62
CA GLU A 2 6.04 18.19 -32.21
C GLU A 2 6.24 18.00 -30.70
N LEU A 3 5.13 17.86 -30.00
CA LEU A 3 5.16 17.49 -28.58
C LEU A 3 5.71 16.05 -28.50
N GLU A 4 6.93 15.90 -27.98
CA GLU A 4 7.45 14.59 -27.58
C GLU A 4 6.41 13.98 -26.62
N GLN A 5 5.78 12.91 -27.08
CA GLN A 5 4.97 12.07 -26.22
C GLN A 5 5.90 11.45 -25.18
N GLU A 6 5.77 11.89 -23.93
CA GLU A 6 6.42 11.21 -22.81
C GLU A 6 5.99 9.74 -22.86
N LYS A 7 6.94 8.86 -23.16
CA LYS A 7 6.71 7.42 -23.12
C LYS A 7 6.31 7.04 -21.70
N GLU A 8 5.11 6.51 -21.57
CA GLU A 8 4.68 5.88 -20.31
C GLU A 8 5.75 4.90 -19.82
N PRO A 9 6.10 4.92 -18.52
CA PRO A 9 7.04 3.95 -17.99
C PRO A 9 6.49 2.54 -18.26
N PRO A 10 7.33 1.59 -18.72
CA PRO A 10 6.88 0.25 -19.03
C PRO A 10 6.22 -0.35 -17.79
N LEU A 11 5.00 -0.88 -17.99
CA LEU A 11 4.29 -1.62 -16.97
C LEU A 11 5.21 -2.74 -16.44
N PRO A 12 5.24 -3.00 -15.13
CA PRO A 12 6.04 -4.09 -14.59
C PRO A 12 5.64 -5.39 -15.30
N ASN A 13 6.66 -6.13 -15.77
CA ASN A 13 6.47 -7.44 -16.36
C ASN A 13 5.84 -8.36 -15.33
N TRP A 14 4.51 -8.57 -15.40
CA TRP A 14 3.73 -9.49 -14.57
C TRP A 14 3.92 -10.94 -15.03
N VAL A 15 5.09 -11.25 -15.57
CA VAL A 15 5.43 -12.57 -16.07
C VAL A 15 5.37 -13.57 -14.93
N GLY A 16 4.41 -14.48 -15.00
CA GLY A 16 4.32 -15.64 -14.13
C GLY A 16 3.16 -15.69 -13.14
N TYR A 17 2.10 -14.90 -13.33
CA TYR A 17 0.87 -15.07 -12.56
C TYR A 17 -0.28 -15.52 -13.45
N ASP A 18 -0.81 -16.71 -13.18
CA ASP A 18 -1.96 -17.29 -13.90
C ASP A 18 -3.29 -16.67 -13.46
N TYR A 19 -3.30 -15.90 -12.37
CA TYR A 19 -4.48 -15.28 -11.77
C TYR A 19 -4.36 -13.76 -11.74
N PRO A 20 -5.50 -13.04 -11.90
CA PRO A 20 -5.51 -11.58 -11.82
C PRO A 20 -5.13 -11.11 -10.42
N LEU A 21 -4.45 -9.99 -10.36
CA LEU A 21 -4.26 -9.22 -9.15
C LEU A 21 -5.60 -8.61 -8.73
N ALA A 22 -5.95 -8.73 -7.46
CA ALA A 22 -7.16 -8.17 -6.91
C ALA A 22 -6.89 -7.48 -5.57
N CYS A 23 -7.73 -6.52 -5.22
CA CYS A 23 -7.73 -5.93 -3.88
C CYS A 23 -9.16 -5.77 -3.38
N ARG A 24 -9.32 -5.79 -2.07
CA ARG A 24 -10.59 -5.54 -1.40
C ARG A 24 -10.38 -5.06 0.03
N MET A 25 -11.43 -4.53 0.62
CA MET A 25 -11.43 -4.18 2.03
C MET A 25 -11.07 -5.37 2.91
N LEU A 26 -10.32 -5.07 3.98
CA LEU A 26 -10.00 -6.03 5.03
C LEU A 26 -11.29 -6.45 5.75
N LYS A 27 -11.46 -7.77 5.93
CA LYS A 27 -12.58 -8.39 6.69
C LYS A 27 -12.04 -9.16 7.89
N GLN A 28 -12.84 -9.37 8.91
CA GLN A 28 -12.42 -10.13 10.10
C GLN A 28 -11.99 -11.58 9.75
N THR A 29 -12.65 -12.16 8.76
CA THR A 29 -12.34 -13.51 8.25
C THR A 29 -10.96 -13.63 7.63
N ASP A 30 -10.33 -12.51 7.25
CA ASP A 30 -9.01 -12.50 6.62
C ASP A 30 -7.88 -12.93 7.55
N ALA A 31 -8.12 -12.98 8.85
CA ALA A 31 -7.15 -13.51 9.80
C ALA A 31 -6.64 -14.92 9.40
N PHE A 32 -7.52 -15.75 8.82
CA PHE A 32 -7.16 -17.09 8.35
C PHE A 32 -6.11 -17.04 7.23
N HIS A 33 -6.30 -16.16 6.26
CA HIS A 33 -5.38 -16.01 5.13
C HIS A 33 -4.12 -15.21 5.49
N LEU A 34 -4.26 -14.22 6.36
CA LEU A 34 -3.14 -13.37 6.79
C LEU A 34 -2.17 -14.09 7.73
N TYR A 35 -2.65 -14.98 8.59
CA TYR A 35 -1.80 -15.66 9.57
C TYR A 35 -0.56 -16.33 8.97
N PRO A 36 -0.68 -17.25 7.99
CA PRO A 36 0.49 -17.90 7.42
C PRO A 36 1.42 -16.92 6.68
N VAL A 37 0.85 -15.91 6.02
CA VAL A 37 1.61 -14.93 5.24
C VAL A 37 2.38 -13.98 6.16
N MET A 38 1.74 -13.47 7.21
CA MET A 38 2.39 -12.62 8.21
C MET A 38 3.51 -13.36 8.92
N LYS A 39 3.28 -14.59 9.35
CA LYS A 39 4.29 -15.41 10.01
C LYS A 39 5.53 -15.65 9.13
N LYS A 40 5.34 -15.98 7.86
CA LYS A 40 6.42 -16.18 6.89
C LYS A 40 7.18 -14.88 6.56
N SER A 41 6.51 -13.75 6.64
CA SER A 41 7.06 -12.44 6.25
C SER A 41 7.65 -11.67 7.43
N ALA A 42 7.26 -11.98 8.68
CA ALA A 42 7.57 -11.20 9.87
C ALA A 42 9.07 -10.97 10.05
N MET A 43 9.90 -12.01 9.95
CA MET A 43 11.35 -11.90 10.12
C MET A 43 11.98 -10.92 9.10
N ASN A 44 11.53 -10.99 7.85
CA ASN A 44 12.02 -10.13 6.77
C ASN A 44 11.58 -8.67 6.94
N LEU A 45 10.41 -8.44 7.55
CA LEU A 45 9.81 -7.12 7.74
C LEU A 45 10.17 -6.49 9.10
N SER A 46 10.67 -7.28 10.06
CA SER A 46 10.86 -6.88 11.45
C SER A 46 11.82 -5.70 11.65
N GLY A 47 12.73 -5.48 10.70
CA GLY A 47 13.65 -4.34 10.73
C GLY A 47 12.99 -3.00 10.36
N PHE A 48 11.78 -3.03 9.76
CA PHE A 48 11.17 -1.86 9.12
C PHE A 48 9.71 -1.60 9.50
N ILE A 49 9.02 -2.60 10.03
CA ILE A 49 7.59 -2.52 10.32
C ILE A 49 7.33 -2.93 11.76
N GLY A 50 6.69 -2.04 12.53
CA GLY A 50 6.52 -2.19 13.98
C GLY A 50 5.86 -3.52 14.39
N TRP A 51 4.74 -3.92 13.76
CA TRP A 51 4.08 -5.18 14.11
C TRP A 51 4.95 -6.42 13.85
N ALA A 52 5.79 -6.37 12.82
CA ALA A 52 6.59 -7.52 12.41
C ALA A 52 7.66 -7.91 13.44
N LYS A 53 8.10 -6.97 14.28
CA LYS A 53 9.02 -7.27 15.41
C LYS A 53 8.44 -8.31 16.35
N TYR A 54 7.14 -8.32 16.53
CA TYR A 54 6.44 -9.21 17.45
C TYR A 54 5.82 -10.42 16.76
N ALA A 55 5.51 -10.30 15.48
CA ALA A 55 4.73 -11.28 14.73
C ALA A 55 5.45 -12.60 14.45
N THR A 56 6.77 -12.67 14.61
CA THR A 56 7.53 -13.94 14.52
C THR A 56 7.02 -14.98 15.52
N GLY A 57 6.60 -14.54 16.71
CA GLY A 57 6.01 -15.39 17.76
C GLY A 57 4.48 -15.45 17.76
N TRP A 58 3.82 -14.75 16.86
CA TRP A 58 2.37 -14.68 16.89
C TRP A 58 1.72 -16.02 16.53
N ASN A 59 0.70 -16.37 17.32
CA ASN A 59 -0.24 -17.43 17.00
C ASN A 59 -1.47 -16.86 16.27
N TYR A 60 -2.36 -17.74 15.87
CA TYR A 60 -3.58 -17.37 15.14
C TYR A 60 -4.46 -16.37 15.90
N LYS A 61 -4.61 -16.52 17.25
CA LYS A 61 -5.40 -15.62 18.09
C LYS A 61 -4.87 -14.19 18.08
N GLN A 62 -3.53 -14.01 18.03
CA GLN A 62 -2.91 -12.69 17.97
C GLN A 62 -3.10 -12.04 16.61
N VAL A 63 -3.02 -12.81 15.51
CA VAL A 63 -3.35 -12.28 14.17
C VAL A 63 -4.84 -11.95 14.07
N THR A 64 -5.72 -12.77 14.63
CA THR A 64 -7.16 -12.46 14.68
C THR A 64 -7.42 -11.14 15.44
N LYS A 65 -6.73 -10.94 16.58
CA LYS A 65 -6.81 -9.66 17.29
C LYS A 65 -6.32 -8.49 16.43
N PHE A 66 -5.17 -8.64 15.79
CA PHE A 66 -4.60 -7.63 14.90
C PHE A 66 -5.59 -7.24 13.80
N VAL A 67 -6.17 -8.22 13.10
CA VAL A 67 -7.16 -7.98 12.03
C VAL A 67 -8.41 -7.29 12.58
N ARG A 68 -8.94 -7.76 13.70
CA ARG A 68 -10.10 -7.16 14.34
C ARG A 68 -9.87 -5.70 14.73
N ASP A 69 -8.70 -5.39 15.30
CA ASP A 69 -8.35 -4.03 15.73
C ASP A 69 -8.23 -3.09 14.50
N HIS A 70 -7.81 -3.61 13.33
CA HIS A 70 -7.76 -2.84 12.09
C HIS A 70 -9.15 -2.68 11.44
N VAL A 71 -9.98 -3.71 11.45
CA VAL A 71 -11.35 -3.64 10.92
C VAL A 71 -12.22 -2.70 11.74
N ASN A 72 -12.06 -2.71 13.07
CA ASN A 72 -12.86 -1.92 14.02
C ASN A 72 -12.17 -0.61 14.45
N SER A 73 -11.12 -0.18 13.76
CA SER A 73 -10.42 1.05 14.13
C SER A 73 -11.37 2.26 14.07
N GLU A 74 -11.50 3.00 15.16
CA GLU A 74 -12.34 4.22 15.27
C GLU A 74 -11.84 5.38 14.39
N PHE A 75 -10.58 5.34 13.99
CA PHE A 75 -10.03 6.30 13.03
C PHE A 75 -10.47 5.93 11.62
N PRO A 76 -10.70 6.92 10.74
CA PRO A 76 -11.02 6.68 9.34
C PRO A 76 -9.82 6.08 8.61
N ARG A 77 -9.39 4.90 9.02
CA ARG A 77 -8.32 4.14 8.38
C ARG A 77 -8.94 3.21 7.36
N PHE A 78 -8.41 3.26 6.19
CA PHE A 78 -8.83 2.42 5.08
C PHE A 78 -7.79 1.30 4.89
N HIS A 79 -8.23 0.06 5.00
CA HIS A 79 -7.36 -1.11 4.94
C HIS A 79 -7.76 -2.03 3.80
N LEU A 80 -6.80 -2.35 2.95
CA LEU A 80 -6.96 -3.27 1.82
C LEU A 80 -6.06 -4.48 1.98
N ILE A 81 -6.57 -5.65 1.62
CA ILE A 81 -5.75 -6.80 1.28
C ILE A 81 -5.62 -6.93 -0.22
N PHE A 82 -4.47 -7.42 -0.64
CA PHE A 82 -4.12 -7.62 -2.04
C PHE A 82 -3.86 -9.10 -2.27
N THR A 83 -4.47 -9.65 -3.32
CA THR A 83 -4.43 -11.10 -3.60
C THR A 83 -4.06 -11.38 -5.05
N ILE A 84 -3.51 -12.58 -5.26
CA ILE A 84 -3.39 -13.23 -6.55
C ILE A 84 -4.13 -14.55 -6.44
N GLY A 85 -5.26 -14.67 -7.13
CA GLY A 85 -6.21 -15.74 -6.81
C GLY A 85 -6.64 -15.66 -5.35
N TYR A 86 -6.43 -16.73 -4.61
CA TYR A 86 -6.76 -16.81 -3.17
C TYR A 86 -5.59 -16.46 -2.25
N GLU A 87 -4.39 -16.26 -2.79
CA GLU A 87 -3.19 -15.99 -2.01
C GLU A 87 -3.09 -14.50 -1.67
N VAL A 88 -2.91 -14.19 -0.38
CA VAL A 88 -2.62 -12.82 0.05
C VAL A 88 -1.17 -12.49 -0.27
N VAL A 89 -0.96 -11.48 -1.12
CA VAL A 89 0.36 -11.02 -1.56
C VAL A 89 0.81 -9.73 -0.90
N GLY A 90 -0.10 -9.02 -0.24
CA GLY A 90 0.22 -7.79 0.44
C GLY A 90 -0.96 -7.16 1.17
N PHE A 91 -0.65 -6.10 1.86
CA PHE A 91 -1.58 -5.29 2.64
C PHE A 91 -1.25 -3.82 2.42
N GLY A 92 -2.27 -2.98 2.37
CA GLY A 92 -2.11 -1.55 2.26
C GLY A 92 -3.11 -0.80 3.10
N SER A 93 -2.74 0.36 3.58
CA SER A 93 -3.65 1.22 4.34
C SER A 93 -3.45 2.69 4.05
N LEU A 94 -4.51 3.44 4.25
CA LEU A 94 -4.56 4.90 4.24
C LEU A 94 -4.89 5.40 5.64
N ALA A 95 -4.14 6.38 6.11
CA ALA A 95 -4.36 7.04 7.40
C ALA A 95 -4.36 8.56 7.20
N PRO A 96 -5.49 9.26 7.45
CA PRO A 96 -5.54 10.71 7.39
C PRO A 96 -4.50 11.36 8.31
N MET A 97 -3.93 12.44 7.85
CA MET A 97 -3.02 13.27 8.64
C MET A 97 -3.81 14.37 9.38
N PRO A 98 -3.26 14.92 10.47
CA PRO A 98 -3.99 15.87 11.33
C PRO A 98 -4.52 17.13 10.63
N ASN A 99 -3.93 17.53 9.51
CA ASN A 99 -4.37 18.70 8.76
C ASN A 99 -5.65 18.51 7.92
N GLY A 100 -6.20 17.26 7.89
CA GLY A 100 -7.42 16.92 7.18
C GLY A 100 -7.36 16.96 5.65
N ARG A 101 -6.23 17.36 5.07
CA ARG A 101 -6.04 17.51 3.61
C ARG A 101 -5.04 16.51 3.04
N ASP A 102 -4.24 15.92 3.90
CA ASP A 102 -3.17 15.00 3.56
C ASP A 102 -3.47 13.60 4.12
N ILE A 103 -2.97 12.59 3.44
CA ILE A 103 -3.13 11.19 3.84
C ILE A 103 -1.81 10.45 3.70
N GLN A 104 -1.57 9.52 4.60
CA GLN A 104 -0.38 8.68 4.58
C GLN A 104 -0.72 7.28 4.08
N VAL A 105 0.10 6.76 3.18
CA VAL A 105 0.06 5.35 2.78
C VAL A 105 0.99 4.52 3.65
N SER A 106 0.54 3.33 3.99
CA SER A 106 1.37 2.29 4.62
C SER A 106 1.12 0.98 3.91
N LEU A 107 2.16 0.20 3.69
CA LEU A 107 2.02 -1.08 3.00
C LEU A 107 3.12 -2.07 3.39
N TRP A 108 2.81 -3.34 3.15
CA TRP A 108 3.83 -4.38 3.09
C TRP A 108 3.48 -5.41 2.02
N THR A 109 4.50 -6.08 1.50
CA THR A 109 4.38 -7.15 0.52
C THR A 109 4.86 -8.45 1.14
N ALA A 110 4.10 -9.53 0.93
CA ALA A 110 4.48 -10.87 1.36
C ALA A 110 5.86 -11.25 0.82
N LYS A 111 6.69 -11.89 1.67
CA LYS A 111 8.09 -12.22 1.34
C LYS A 111 8.24 -12.92 0.00
N ALA A 112 7.35 -13.86 -0.32
CA ALA A 112 7.38 -14.63 -1.57
C ALA A 112 7.12 -13.77 -2.83
N HIS A 113 6.54 -12.58 -2.66
CA HIS A 113 6.10 -11.70 -3.75
C HIS A 113 6.89 -10.39 -3.82
N GLN A 114 7.93 -10.23 -2.99
CA GLN A 114 8.80 -9.05 -3.05
C GLN A 114 9.63 -9.02 -4.33
N GLY A 115 10.02 -7.83 -4.78
CA GLY A 115 10.80 -7.63 -6.00
C GLY A 115 10.03 -7.81 -7.32
N ARG A 116 8.73 -8.12 -7.26
CA ARG A 116 7.86 -8.39 -8.43
C ARG A 116 6.90 -7.23 -8.77
N GLY A 117 7.15 -6.03 -8.26
CA GLY A 117 6.30 -4.85 -8.54
C GLY A 117 5.05 -4.72 -7.66
N ILE A 118 4.71 -5.71 -6.82
CA ILE A 118 3.49 -5.71 -5.97
C ILE A 118 3.41 -4.46 -5.10
N GLY A 119 4.52 -4.04 -4.47
CA GLY A 119 4.54 -2.83 -3.64
C GLY A 119 4.20 -1.56 -4.44
N ASN A 120 4.66 -1.46 -5.68
CA ASN A 120 4.32 -0.34 -6.57
C ASN A 120 2.83 -0.35 -6.93
N TRP A 121 2.27 -1.53 -7.22
CA TRP A 121 0.84 -1.68 -7.49
C TRP A 121 -0.02 -1.32 -6.26
N ILE A 122 0.33 -1.82 -5.06
CA ILE A 122 -0.36 -1.46 -3.82
C ILE A 122 -0.38 0.07 -3.64
N THR A 123 0.79 0.70 -3.80
CA THR A 123 0.91 2.16 -3.65
C THR A 123 0.02 2.89 -4.67
N HIS A 124 0.04 2.47 -5.93
CA HIS A 124 -0.80 3.05 -6.98
C HIS A 124 -2.30 2.96 -6.64
N THR A 125 -2.75 1.80 -6.21
CA THR A 125 -4.15 1.59 -5.79
C THR A 125 -4.52 2.52 -4.63
N LEU A 126 -3.66 2.63 -3.62
CA LEU A 126 -3.90 3.51 -2.47
C LEU A 126 -3.94 4.99 -2.87
N GLU A 127 -3.05 5.43 -3.77
CA GLU A 127 -3.06 6.79 -4.32
C GLU A 127 -4.37 7.09 -5.05
N TRP A 128 -4.87 6.13 -5.82
CA TRP A 128 -6.14 6.29 -6.52
C TRP A 128 -7.28 6.51 -5.53
N TYR A 129 -7.39 5.67 -4.49
CA TYR A 129 -8.38 5.87 -3.43
C TYR A 129 -8.21 7.22 -2.73
N ALA A 130 -6.98 7.59 -2.40
CA ALA A 130 -6.69 8.84 -1.72
C ALA A 130 -7.16 10.07 -2.53
N PHE A 131 -6.81 10.11 -3.81
CA PHE A 131 -7.06 11.29 -4.65
C PHE A 131 -8.49 11.35 -5.21
N TYR A 132 -9.02 10.21 -5.68
CA TYR A 132 -10.23 10.22 -6.48
C TYR A 132 -11.47 9.70 -5.75
N VAL A 133 -11.30 8.91 -4.70
CA VAL A 133 -12.41 8.46 -3.87
C VAL A 133 -12.56 9.36 -2.64
N PHE A 134 -11.45 9.62 -1.93
CA PHE A 134 -11.50 10.39 -0.68
C PHE A 134 -11.20 11.89 -0.86
N GLY A 135 -10.69 12.31 -1.99
CA GLY A 135 -10.49 13.73 -2.32
C GLY A 135 -9.31 14.41 -1.62
N TYR A 136 -8.32 13.68 -1.13
CA TYR A 136 -7.13 14.26 -0.51
C TYR A 136 -6.27 15.01 -1.52
N ASP A 137 -5.59 16.05 -1.05
CA ASP A 137 -4.71 16.89 -1.88
C ASP A 137 -3.31 16.26 -2.05
N ASN A 138 -2.83 15.58 -1.02
CA ASN A 138 -1.50 15.02 -1.02
C ASN A 138 -1.48 13.62 -0.37
N VAL A 139 -0.62 12.78 -0.93
CA VAL A 139 -0.29 11.46 -0.37
C VAL A 139 1.14 11.47 0.14
N TYR A 140 1.34 11.01 1.36
CA TYR A 140 2.66 10.85 1.96
C TYR A 140 3.07 9.38 1.97
N TYR A 141 4.31 9.14 1.58
CA TYR A 141 4.96 7.83 1.66
C TYR A 141 6.17 7.93 2.57
N GLN A 142 6.18 7.17 3.65
CA GLN A 142 7.27 7.19 4.61
C GLN A 142 7.96 5.82 4.67
N TYR A 143 9.28 5.82 4.78
CA TYR A 143 10.05 4.61 4.92
C TYR A 143 11.37 4.82 5.67
N ASP A 144 11.85 3.76 6.32
CA ASP A 144 13.16 3.69 6.95
C ASP A 144 14.28 3.81 5.91
N SER A 145 15.22 4.71 6.12
CA SER A 145 16.34 4.99 5.20
C SER A 145 17.17 3.74 4.84
N ARG A 146 17.16 2.73 5.69
CA ARG A 146 17.82 1.43 5.46
C ARG A 146 17.05 0.54 4.48
N ASN A 147 15.73 0.77 4.31
CA ASN A 147 14.88 -0.01 3.41
C ASN A 147 14.98 0.48 1.96
N LYS A 148 16.10 0.16 1.31
CA LYS A 148 16.37 0.60 -0.07
C LYS A 148 15.32 0.14 -1.09
N LEU A 149 14.66 -0.99 -0.85
CA LEU A 149 13.60 -1.48 -1.74
C LEU A 149 12.34 -0.62 -1.64
N SER A 150 11.94 -0.28 -0.43
CA SER A 150 10.80 0.63 -0.20
C SER A 150 11.06 2.01 -0.82
N GLY A 151 12.28 2.52 -0.70
CA GLY A 151 12.66 3.83 -1.24
C GLY A 151 12.57 3.95 -2.77
N LYS A 152 12.61 2.84 -3.51
CA LYS A 152 12.45 2.86 -4.97
C LYS A 152 11.01 3.16 -5.41
N ILE A 153 10.02 2.91 -4.55
CA ILE A 153 8.61 3.10 -4.89
C ILE A 153 8.28 4.59 -5.06
N PRO A 154 8.46 5.46 -4.04
CA PRO A 154 8.12 6.87 -4.19
C PRO A 154 8.93 7.57 -5.29
N GLN A 155 10.19 7.18 -5.49
CA GLN A 155 11.03 7.74 -6.55
C GLN A 155 10.45 7.46 -7.94
N ARG A 156 10.05 6.20 -8.23
CA ARG A 156 9.46 5.80 -9.52
C ARG A 156 8.09 6.43 -9.77
N ARG A 157 7.37 6.78 -8.72
CA ARG A 157 6.03 7.35 -8.79
C ARG A 157 6.00 8.87 -8.74
N GLY A 158 7.15 9.53 -8.83
CA GLY A 158 7.24 10.98 -8.90
C GLY A 158 7.03 11.72 -7.58
N TYR A 159 7.05 11.02 -6.45
CA TYR A 159 7.04 11.69 -5.15
C TYR A 159 8.28 12.57 -4.98
N LYS A 160 8.09 13.69 -4.30
CA LYS A 160 9.18 14.58 -3.91
C LYS A 160 9.51 14.39 -2.43
N LEU A 161 10.78 14.46 -2.07
CA LEU A 161 11.19 14.47 -0.68
C LEU A 161 10.57 15.68 0.02
N SER A 162 9.83 15.43 1.09
CA SER A 162 9.23 16.46 1.93
C SER A 162 10.17 16.82 3.09
N HIS A 163 10.51 15.83 3.89
CA HIS A 163 11.42 16.00 5.03
C HIS A 163 12.02 14.65 5.46
N THR A 164 12.98 14.73 6.35
CA THR A 164 13.53 13.59 7.07
C THR A 164 13.24 13.75 8.55
N PHE A 165 13.09 12.65 9.28
CA PHE A 165 12.84 12.67 10.71
C PHE A 165 13.48 11.47 11.41
N ASP A 166 13.69 11.60 12.71
CA ASP A 166 14.15 10.53 13.58
C ASP A 166 12.92 9.90 14.26
N ALA A 167 12.60 8.68 13.90
CA ALA A 167 11.36 8.04 14.34
C ALA A 167 11.30 7.83 15.86
N GLU A 168 12.43 7.63 16.54
CA GLU A 168 12.47 7.49 18.01
C GLU A 168 12.14 8.79 18.72
N LYS A 169 12.66 9.93 18.21
CA LYS A 169 12.40 11.26 18.77
C LYS A 169 10.96 11.69 18.56
N ASP A 170 10.36 11.27 17.43
CA ASP A 170 8.97 11.61 17.09
C ASP A 170 7.94 10.64 17.70
N GLY A 171 8.38 9.73 18.59
CA GLY A 171 7.50 8.80 19.31
C GLY A 171 6.88 7.70 18.45
N ILE A 172 7.41 7.48 17.25
CA ILE A 172 6.99 6.42 16.36
C ILE A 172 7.64 5.10 16.80
N LEU A 173 6.88 3.99 16.77
CA LEU A 173 7.37 2.65 17.13
C LEU A 173 8.36 2.08 16.09
N ALA A 174 9.30 2.89 15.66
CA ALA A 174 10.36 2.57 14.74
C ALA A 174 11.64 3.24 15.20
N SER A 175 12.78 2.73 14.81
CA SER A 175 14.08 3.33 15.14
C SER A 175 14.78 3.83 13.88
N GLY A 176 15.56 4.90 14.03
CA GLY A 176 16.44 5.41 13.00
C GLY A 176 15.84 6.48 12.10
N TYR A 177 16.60 6.86 11.10
CA TYR A 177 16.26 7.92 10.15
C TYR A 177 15.24 7.45 9.12
N TRP A 178 14.19 8.23 8.96
CA TRP A 178 13.12 8.01 7.99
C TRP A 178 13.06 9.12 6.96
N PHE A 179 12.67 8.74 5.76
CA PHE A 179 12.33 9.68 4.70
C PHE A 179 10.83 9.79 4.57
N SER A 180 10.33 11.02 4.49
CA SER A 180 8.95 11.34 4.16
C SER A 180 8.89 11.96 2.77
N PHE A 181 8.21 11.30 1.86
CA PHE A 181 7.99 11.73 0.48
C PHE A 181 6.53 12.14 0.30
N LYS A 182 6.28 13.12 -0.55
CA LYS A 182 4.97 13.69 -0.82
C LYS A 182 4.67 13.66 -2.31
N LEU A 183 3.48 13.18 -2.65
CA LEU A 183 2.88 13.28 -3.98
C LEU A 183 1.67 14.19 -3.92
N LYS A 184 1.65 15.27 -4.73
CA LYS A 184 0.49 16.15 -4.89
C LYS A 184 -0.50 15.49 -5.85
N LYS A 185 -1.80 15.69 -5.61
CA LYS A 185 -2.86 15.25 -6.54
C LYS A 185 -2.58 15.79 -7.94
N PRO A 186 -2.56 14.95 -8.97
CA PRO A 186 -2.41 15.38 -10.35
C PRO A 186 -3.59 16.26 -10.79
N ASP A 187 -3.33 17.20 -11.69
CA ASP A 187 -4.39 17.95 -12.35
C ASP A 187 -5.08 17.02 -13.37
N GLY A 188 -6.36 16.72 -13.11
CA GLY A 188 -7.15 15.78 -13.91
C GLY A 188 -7.03 14.31 -13.48
N ILE A 189 -7.83 13.47 -14.13
CA ILE A 189 -7.79 12.01 -13.95
C ILE A 189 -6.70 11.46 -14.87
N PRO A 190 -5.75 10.65 -14.36
CA PRO A 190 -4.73 10.07 -15.22
C PRO A 190 -5.35 9.27 -16.37
N PRO A 191 -4.78 9.35 -17.58
CA PRO A 191 -5.23 8.53 -18.70
C PRO A 191 -5.15 7.05 -18.31
N GLY A 192 -6.21 6.29 -18.61
CA GLY A 192 -6.33 4.87 -18.26
C GLY A 192 -7.18 4.58 -17.02
N PHE A 193 -7.58 5.58 -16.24
CA PHE A 193 -8.66 5.43 -15.26
C PHE A 193 -10.01 5.66 -15.95
N ILE A 194 -10.61 4.59 -16.44
CA ILE A 194 -11.99 4.64 -16.89
C ILE A 194 -12.86 4.63 -15.63
N ASP A 195 -13.72 5.62 -15.50
CA ASP A 195 -14.82 5.59 -14.55
C ASP A 195 -15.77 4.44 -14.97
N THR A 196 -15.53 3.27 -14.42
CA THR A 196 -16.31 2.06 -14.74
C THR A 196 -17.64 1.99 -14.00
N GLY A 197 -18.04 3.06 -13.31
CA GLY A 197 -19.29 3.05 -12.52
C GLY A 197 -19.30 2.08 -11.34
N ILE A 198 -18.14 1.52 -10.97
CA ILE A 198 -17.98 0.45 -9.95
C ILE A 198 -18.07 1.00 -8.52
N LEU A 199 -18.22 2.31 -8.33
CA LEU A 199 -18.34 2.93 -7.01
C LEU A 199 -19.57 2.48 -6.20
N ASN A 200 -20.50 1.72 -6.78
CA ASN A 200 -21.76 1.37 -6.13
C ASN A 200 -21.79 0.00 -5.45
N ASN A 201 -20.73 -0.83 -5.53
CA ASN A 201 -20.69 -2.14 -4.88
C ASN A 201 -19.37 -2.34 -4.13
N TRP A 202 -19.35 -1.94 -2.87
CA TRP A 202 -18.19 -2.00 -1.96
C TRP A 202 -17.74 -3.42 -1.55
N ASP A 203 -18.40 -4.48 -2.04
CA ASP A 203 -18.19 -5.86 -1.57
C ASP A 203 -17.09 -6.65 -2.29
N GLY A 204 -16.32 -6.03 -3.10
CA GLY A 204 -15.19 -6.70 -3.77
C GLY A 204 -14.89 -6.07 -5.12
N VAL A 205 -14.01 -5.08 -5.15
CA VAL A 205 -13.57 -4.49 -6.41
C VAL A 205 -12.50 -5.38 -7.00
N THR A 206 -12.89 -6.22 -7.94
CA THR A 206 -11.96 -6.85 -8.87
C THR A 206 -11.66 -5.84 -9.95
N PHE A 207 -10.48 -5.24 -9.96
CA PHE A 207 -10.04 -4.41 -11.06
C PHE A 207 -9.61 -5.32 -12.21
N PRO A 208 -10.30 -5.33 -13.35
CA PRO A 208 -9.79 -5.98 -14.54
C PRO A 208 -8.62 -5.14 -15.05
N TRP A 209 -7.40 -5.53 -14.70
CA TRP A 209 -6.15 -4.90 -15.16
C TRP A 209 -5.97 -4.89 -16.69
N LYS A 210 -6.89 -5.50 -17.44
CA LYS A 210 -7.00 -5.35 -18.89
C LYS A 210 -7.35 -3.92 -19.34
N CYS A 211 -7.72 -3.03 -18.42
CA CYS A 211 -8.08 -1.64 -18.74
C CYS A 211 -6.93 -0.64 -18.52
N LEU A 212 -5.72 -1.11 -18.18
CA LEU A 212 -4.52 -0.28 -18.04
C LEU A 212 -3.52 -0.53 -19.19
N ILE A 213 -4.00 -0.89 -20.38
CA ILE A 213 -3.20 -0.95 -21.60
C ILE A 213 -3.55 0.26 -22.44
#